data_bacd4efcfe4f5f88130af27b81058010
#
_entry.id   bacd4efcfe4f5f88130af27b81058010
#
_cell.length_a   1.000
_cell.length_b   1.000
_cell.length_c   1.000
_cell.angle_alpha   90.00
_cell.angle_beta   90.00
_cell.angle_gamma   90.00
#
_symmetry.space_group_name_H-M   'P 1'
#
loop_
_entity.id
_entity.type
_entity.pdbx_description
1 polymer ?
#
loop_
_entity_poly.entity_id
_entity_poly.type
_entity_poly.pdbx_seq_one_letter_code
_entity_poly.pdbx_strand_id
1 'polypeptide(L)'
;MEALEKRGRSKVFFTFPEWKRTNCKTMLTLKTPKTASSVRTAFLPKTVALALIETKNRQDEEKMLLGSDYKDFNLVLAQSGGHPYEPRQIDQMLSTFIQENELRSVVFHSLRHSSTSIKLQISRGNIKAVQGDTGHAQARMVTEVYAHTNNEERLLLAQKVDEKFFQAPIPGALVPTGEMQKVLQVLAERPEMVKLLAAM
;
A
#
# COMPACT_ATOMS: atom_id res chain seq x y z
N MET A 1 3.24 -16.98 32.26
CA MET A 1 2.43 -15.78 31.94
C MET A 1 3.09 -14.51 32.45
N GLU A 2 3.38 -14.38 33.74
CA GLU A 2 4.03 -13.20 34.34
C GLU A 2 5.35 -12.72 33.70
N ALA A 3 6.18 -13.66 33.20
CA ALA A 3 7.45 -13.32 32.55
C ALA A 3 7.28 -12.71 31.13
N LEU A 4 6.15 -12.98 30.46
CA LEU A 4 5.82 -12.41 29.15
C LEU A 4 5.21 -11.00 29.28
N GLU A 5 4.48 -10.77 30.35
CA GLU A 5 3.89 -9.45 30.67
C GLU A 5 4.95 -8.44 31.12
N LYS A 6 5.99 -8.90 31.83
CA LYS A 6 7.11 -8.05 32.29
C LYS A 6 8.03 -7.54 31.16
N ARG A 7 8.10 -8.21 30.00
CA ARG A 7 9.00 -7.87 28.88
C ARG A 7 8.40 -6.97 27.80
N GLY A 8 7.11 -6.74 27.79
CA GLY A 8 6.47 -6.01 26.71
C GLY A 8 5.30 -5.15 27.16
N ARG A 9 5.17 -4.00 26.54
CA ARG A 9 4.02 -3.09 26.67
C ARG A 9 2.70 -3.68 26.10
N SER A 10 2.70 -4.96 25.70
CA SER A 10 1.57 -5.63 25.06
C SER A 10 0.96 -6.64 26.02
N LYS A 11 -0.34 -6.53 26.26
CA LYS A 11 -1.09 -7.49 27.05
C LYS A 11 -1.31 -8.79 26.25
N VAL A 12 -0.99 -9.94 26.83
CA VAL A 12 -1.29 -11.26 26.25
C VAL A 12 -2.73 -11.62 26.57
N PHE A 13 -3.54 -11.89 25.56
CA PHE A 13 -4.93 -12.33 25.71
C PHE A 13 -5.03 -13.84 25.82
N PHE A 14 -4.27 -14.55 24.98
CA PHE A 14 -4.36 -15.98 24.86
C PHE A 14 -3.02 -16.57 24.41
N THR A 15 -2.70 -17.77 24.89
CA THR A 15 -1.54 -18.56 24.46
C THR A 15 -2.05 -19.89 23.91
N PHE A 16 -1.61 -20.24 22.70
CA PHE A 16 -1.98 -21.48 22.05
C PHE A 16 -1.14 -22.64 22.66
N PRO A 17 -1.70 -23.49 23.55
CA PRO A 17 -0.92 -24.47 24.29
C PRO A 17 -0.41 -25.61 23.41
N GLU A 18 -1.15 -25.97 22.39
CA GLU A 18 -0.86 -27.11 21.49
C GLU A 18 0.31 -26.86 20.55
N TRP A 19 0.79 -25.60 20.45
CA TRP A 19 1.94 -25.20 19.61
C TRP A 19 3.26 -25.11 20.37
N LYS A 20 3.36 -25.78 21.50
CA LYS A 20 4.61 -25.89 22.24
C LYS A 20 5.51 -26.90 21.55
N ARG A 21 6.47 -26.47 20.78
CA ARG A 21 7.48 -27.36 20.18
C ARG A 21 8.34 -27.98 21.28
N THR A 22 8.61 -29.26 21.16
CA THR A 22 9.31 -30.07 22.19
C THR A 22 10.68 -29.52 22.60
N ASN A 23 11.36 -28.74 21.72
CA ASN A 23 12.68 -28.16 21.97
C ASN A 23 12.72 -26.65 21.76
N CYS A 24 11.58 -25.94 21.79
CA CYS A 24 11.51 -24.52 21.54
C CYS A 24 10.91 -23.77 22.74
N LYS A 25 11.60 -22.70 23.18
CA LYS A 25 11.12 -21.82 24.25
C LYS A 25 10.08 -20.81 23.78
N THR A 26 9.73 -20.81 22.49
CA THR A 26 8.75 -19.90 21.91
C THR A 26 7.35 -20.49 21.94
N MET A 27 6.36 -19.67 22.27
CA MET A 27 4.95 -20.01 22.24
C MET A 27 4.22 -19.04 21.33
N LEU A 28 3.22 -19.54 20.60
CA LEU A 28 2.34 -18.68 19.81
C LEU A 28 1.32 -18.02 20.73
N THR A 29 1.23 -16.69 20.69
CA THR A 29 0.36 -15.92 21.58
C THR A 29 -0.43 -14.88 20.80
N LEU A 30 -1.69 -14.67 21.19
CA LEU A 30 -2.52 -13.55 20.79
C LEU A 30 -2.34 -12.42 21.81
N LYS A 31 -1.95 -11.25 21.36
CA LYS A 31 -1.67 -10.08 22.22
C LYS A 31 -2.15 -8.78 21.63
N THR A 32 -2.26 -7.75 22.47
CA THR A 32 -2.56 -6.40 22.01
C THR A 32 -1.50 -5.88 21.02
N PRO A 33 -1.88 -5.02 20.08
CA PRO A 33 -0.93 -4.31 19.23
C PRO A 33 0.12 -3.55 20.05
N LYS A 34 1.34 -3.43 19.52
CA LYS A 34 2.45 -2.76 20.22
C LYS A 34 2.27 -1.25 20.36
N THR A 35 1.52 -0.62 19.46
CA THR A 35 1.32 0.84 19.43
C THR A 35 -0.16 1.17 19.31
N ALA A 36 -0.57 2.31 19.84
CA ALA A 36 -1.93 2.82 19.72
C ALA A 36 -2.36 3.00 18.26
N SER A 37 -1.46 3.45 17.38
CA SER A 37 -1.70 3.61 15.95
C SER A 37 -1.95 2.30 15.19
N SER A 38 -1.62 1.17 15.82
CA SER A 38 -1.93 -0.16 15.25
C SER A 38 -3.38 -0.58 15.50
N VAL A 39 -4.07 0.08 16.45
CA VAL A 39 -5.51 -0.11 16.70
C VAL A 39 -6.27 0.79 15.74
N ARG A 40 -6.84 0.22 14.71
CA ARG A 40 -7.52 0.98 13.65
C ARG A 40 -8.59 0.15 12.95
N THR A 41 -9.49 0.83 12.27
CA THR A 41 -10.39 0.22 11.28
C THR A 41 -9.69 0.22 9.93
N ALA A 42 -9.60 -0.93 9.28
CA ALA A 42 -9.14 -1.06 7.91
C ALA A 42 -10.34 -1.28 6.99
N PHE A 43 -10.45 -0.45 5.94
CA PHE A 43 -11.48 -0.62 4.92
C PHE A 43 -11.00 -1.63 3.88
N LEU A 44 -11.79 -2.67 3.64
CA LEU A 44 -11.43 -3.72 2.72
C LEU A 44 -11.99 -3.44 1.31
N PRO A 45 -11.19 -3.67 0.26
CA PRO A 45 -11.74 -3.76 -1.10
C PRO A 45 -12.80 -4.86 -1.17
N LYS A 46 -13.84 -4.64 -2.00
CA LYS A 46 -14.94 -5.60 -2.15
C LYS A 46 -14.46 -7.02 -2.46
N THR A 47 -13.48 -7.16 -3.34
CA THR A 47 -12.89 -8.45 -3.71
C THR A 47 -12.29 -9.18 -2.50
N VAL A 48 -11.56 -8.45 -1.64
CA VAL A 48 -10.97 -9.03 -0.42
C VAL A 48 -12.06 -9.43 0.57
N ALA A 49 -13.11 -8.60 0.73
CA ALA A 49 -14.24 -8.91 1.59
C ALA A 49 -14.96 -10.20 1.14
N LEU A 50 -15.19 -10.37 -0.17
CA LEU A 50 -15.79 -11.58 -0.73
C LEU A 50 -14.92 -12.83 -0.48
N ALA A 51 -13.61 -12.74 -0.68
CA ALA A 51 -12.69 -13.84 -0.41
C ALA A 51 -12.66 -14.24 1.08
N LEU A 52 -12.81 -13.26 1.99
CA LEU A 52 -12.91 -13.55 3.43
C LEU A 52 -14.25 -14.22 3.79
N ILE A 53 -15.35 -13.83 3.14
CA ILE A 53 -16.66 -14.49 3.32
C ILE A 53 -16.58 -15.95 2.85
N GLU A 54 -16.00 -16.20 1.68
CA GLU A 54 -15.79 -17.54 1.17
C GLU A 54 -14.93 -18.39 2.11
N THR A 55 -13.84 -17.81 2.62
CA THR A 55 -12.97 -18.47 3.62
C THR A 55 -13.74 -18.82 4.88
N LYS A 56 -14.58 -17.90 5.37
CA LYS A 56 -15.44 -18.18 6.54
C LYS A 56 -16.40 -19.32 6.27
N ASN A 57 -17.09 -19.32 5.15
CA ASN A 57 -18.04 -20.39 4.78
C ASN A 57 -17.35 -21.77 4.78
N ARG A 58 -16.15 -21.86 4.18
CA ARG A 58 -15.34 -23.07 4.17
C ARG A 58 -14.95 -23.51 5.60
N GLN A 59 -14.57 -22.58 6.47
CA GLN A 59 -14.26 -22.90 7.87
C GLN A 59 -15.50 -23.38 8.62
N ASP A 60 -16.68 -22.79 8.37
CA ASP A 60 -17.93 -23.19 8.98
C ASP A 60 -18.35 -24.61 8.53
N GLU A 61 -18.17 -24.94 7.25
CA GLU A 61 -18.38 -26.31 6.72
C GLU A 61 -17.42 -27.32 7.36
N GLU A 62 -16.13 -26.99 7.44
CA GLU A 62 -15.12 -27.85 8.07
C GLU A 62 -15.40 -28.06 9.55
N LYS A 63 -15.85 -27.03 10.25
CA LYS A 63 -16.27 -27.10 11.65
C LYS A 63 -17.47 -28.03 11.84
N MET A 64 -18.44 -28.01 10.91
CA MET A 64 -19.57 -28.93 10.94
C MET A 64 -19.14 -30.39 10.70
N LEU A 65 -18.18 -30.61 9.80
CA LEU A 65 -17.68 -31.94 9.47
C LEU A 65 -16.84 -32.55 10.61
N LEU A 66 -15.96 -31.78 11.24
CA LEU A 66 -15.03 -32.23 12.28
C LEU A 66 -15.65 -32.20 13.67
N GLY A 67 -16.71 -31.45 13.89
CA GLY A 67 -17.38 -31.36 15.19
C GLY A 67 -16.42 -30.98 16.32
N SER A 68 -16.28 -31.87 17.32
CA SER A 68 -15.40 -31.69 18.50
C SER A 68 -13.90 -31.68 18.17
N ASP A 69 -13.51 -32.21 17.01
CA ASP A 69 -12.10 -32.25 16.59
C ASP A 69 -11.64 -30.95 16.01
N TYR A 70 -12.57 -30.08 15.59
CA TYR A 70 -12.25 -28.73 15.18
C TYR A 70 -11.91 -27.82 16.36
N LYS A 71 -10.73 -27.20 16.34
CA LYS A 71 -10.26 -26.30 17.39
C LYS A 71 -10.63 -24.84 17.05
N ASP A 72 -11.80 -24.43 17.51
CA ASP A 72 -12.31 -23.09 17.23
C ASP A 72 -11.66 -22.02 18.09
N PHE A 73 -10.68 -21.33 17.53
CA PHE A 73 -10.06 -20.16 18.14
C PHE A 73 -10.61 -18.83 17.59
N ASN A 74 -11.70 -18.87 16.84
CA ASN A 74 -12.31 -17.69 16.19
C ASN A 74 -11.32 -16.88 15.35
N LEU A 75 -10.48 -17.55 14.58
CA LEU A 75 -9.47 -16.95 13.73
C LEU A 75 -10.07 -16.61 12.37
N VAL A 76 -9.72 -15.42 11.82
CA VAL A 76 -10.11 -15.02 10.46
C VAL A 76 -9.52 -15.96 9.42
N LEU A 77 -8.26 -16.38 9.62
CA LEU A 77 -7.58 -17.38 8.80
C LEU A 77 -7.08 -18.49 9.72
N ALA A 78 -7.55 -19.69 9.48
CA ALA A 78 -7.12 -20.90 10.18
C ALA A 78 -6.67 -21.97 9.19
N GLN A 79 -5.79 -22.84 9.66
CA GLN A 79 -5.46 -24.09 8.99
C GLN A 79 -6.65 -25.06 9.07
N SER A 80 -6.59 -26.17 8.34
CA SER A 80 -7.50 -27.26 8.51
C SER A 80 -7.55 -27.72 9.99
N GLY A 81 -8.75 -27.96 10.50
CA GLY A 81 -8.97 -28.25 11.92
C GLY A 81 -8.95 -27.01 12.84
N GLY A 82 -8.92 -25.79 12.31
CA GLY A 82 -9.09 -24.54 13.06
C GLY A 82 -7.82 -23.97 13.71
N HIS A 83 -6.67 -24.60 13.49
CA HIS A 83 -5.40 -24.17 14.08
C HIS A 83 -4.84 -22.87 13.47
N PRO A 84 -4.09 -22.05 14.25
CA PRO A 84 -3.46 -20.86 13.72
C PRO A 84 -2.28 -21.19 12.80
N TYR A 85 -2.02 -20.32 11.80
CA TYR A 85 -0.80 -20.37 11.02
C TYR A 85 0.39 -19.82 11.82
N GLU A 86 1.54 -20.50 11.72
CA GLU A 86 2.80 -19.92 12.15
C GLU A 86 3.32 -18.92 11.09
N PRO A 87 4.02 -17.83 11.48
CA PRO A 87 4.61 -16.87 10.52
C PRO A 87 5.46 -17.55 9.44
N ARG A 88 6.27 -18.55 9.83
CA ARG A 88 7.11 -19.30 8.90
C ARG A 88 6.32 -20.06 7.84
N GLN A 89 5.14 -20.58 8.18
CA GLN A 89 4.28 -21.28 7.21
C GLN A 89 3.76 -20.29 6.16
N ILE A 90 3.38 -19.08 6.58
CA ILE A 90 2.90 -18.03 5.67
C ILE A 90 4.03 -17.59 4.74
N ASP A 91 5.24 -17.39 5.27
CA ASP A 91 6.40 -17.04 4.44
C ASP A 91 6.74 -18.15 3.43
N GLN A 92 6.64 -19.41 3.85
CA GLN A 92 6.88 -20.56 2.99
C GLN A 92 5.80 -20.65 1.88
N MET A 93 4.52 -20.48 2.24
CA MET A 93 3.43 -20.47 1.25
C MET A 93 3.64 -19.37 0.21
N LEU A 94 4.04 -18.16 0.63
CA LEU A 94 4.35 -17.07 -0.29
C LEU A 94 5.54 -17.44 -1.21
N SER A 95 6.59 -18.01 -0.66
CA SER A 95 7.78 -18.42 -1.44
C SER A 95 7.44 -19.49 -2.46
N THR A 96 6.65 -20.49 -2.08
CA THR A 96 6.17 -21.54 -2.99
C THR A 96 5.32 -20.93 -4.11
N PHE A 97 4.35 -20.08 -3.77
CA PHE A 97 3.51 -19.41 -4.74
C PHE A 97 4.31 -18.57 -5.75
N ILE A 98 5.33 -17.84 -5.28
CA ILE A 98 6.23 -17.06 -6.14
C ILE A 98 6.99 -17.95 -7.11
N GLN A 99 7.52 -19.08 -6.62
CA GLN A 99 8.28 -20.04 -7.45
C GLN A 99 7.39 -20.71 -8.49
N GLU A 100 6.22 -21.21 -8.09
CA GLU A 100 5.27 -21.91 -8.98
C GLU A 100 4.73 -21.00 -10.10
N ASN A 101 4.65 -19.70 -9.88
CA ASN A 101 4.14 -18.74 -10.83
C ASN A 101 5.26 -17.89 -11.49
N GLU A 102 6.52 -18.25 -11.31
CA GLU A 102 7.69 -17.55 -11.87
C GLU A 102 7.70 -16.04 -11.60
N LEU A 103 7.18 -15.64 -10.44
CA LEU A 103 7.07 -14.24 -10.06
C LEU A 103 8.40 -13.70 -9.51
N ARG A 104 8.56 -12.37 -9.59
CA ARG A 104 9.70 -11.71 -8.94
C ARG A 104 9.70 -11.98 -7.44
N SER A 105 10.86 -12.40 -6.90
CA SER A 105 11.01 -12.66 -5.47
C SER A 105 10.69 -11.42 -4.63
N VAL A 106 9.75 -11.59 -3.70
CA VAL A 106 9.34 -10.58 -2.73
C VAL A 106 9.16 -11.21 -1.36
N VAL A 107 9.38 -10.45 -0.30
CA VAL A 107 9.07 -10.87 1.07
C VAL A 107 7.71 -10.31 1.50
N PHE A 108 7.04 -10.97 2.44
CA PHE A 108 5.70 -10.57 2.88
C PHE A 108 5.62 -9.11 3.32
N HIS A 109 6.67 -8.60 3.99
CA HIS A 109 6.72 -7.21 4.43
C HIS A 109 6.82 -6.20 3.28
N SER A 110 7.44 -6.56 2.16
CA SER A 110 7.53 -5.67 0.99
C SER A 110 6.17 -5.43 0.32
N LEU A 111 5.20 -6.36 0.46
CA LEU A 111 3.82 -6.17 0.00
C LEU A 111 3.16 -4.98 0.72
N ARG A 112 3.51 -4.75 1.99
CA ARG A 112 3.06 -3.58 2.74
C ARG A 112 3.61 -2.28 2.15
N HIS A 113 4.89 -2.26 1.76
CA HIS A 113 5.49 -1.09 1.10
C HIS A 113 4.83 -0.81 -0.25
N SER A 114 4.65 -1.84 -1.07
CA SER A 114 3.97 -1.73 -2.37
C SER A 114 2.53 -1.21 -2.20
N SER A 115 1.78 -1.75 -1.24
CA SER A 115 0.43 -1.27 -0.92
C SER A 115 0.42 0.20 -0.51
N THR A 116 1.39 0.66 0.28
CA THR A 116 1.52 2.06 0.69
C THR A 116 1.79 2.97 -0.51
N SER A 117 2.72 2.59 -1.40
CA SER A 117 3.04 3.33 -2.62
C SER A 117 1.83 3.46 -3.56
N ILE A 118 1.13 2.35 -3.80
CA ILE A 118 -0.07 2.33 -4.64
C ILE A 118 -1.17 3.22 -4.04
N LYS A 119 -1.40 3.14 -2.73
CA LYS A 119 -2.41 3.98 -2.05
C LYS A 119 -2.07 5.46 -2.11
N LEU A 120 -0.79 5.83 -1.99
CA LEU A 120 -0.34 7.21 -2.16
C LEU A 120 -0.58 7.70 -3.58
N GLN A 121 -0.26 6.91 -4.58
CA GLN A 121 -0.50 7.23 -5.98
C GLN A 121 -2.00 7.42 -6.26
N ILE A 122 -2.84 6.48 -5.86
CA ILE A 122 -4.31 6.53 -6.05
C ILE A 122 -4.92 7.72 -5.31
N SER A 123 -4.45 8.00 -4.08
CA SER A 123 -4.93 9.13 -3.26
C SER A 123 -4.33 10.48 -3.65
N ARG A 124 -3.54 10.55 -4.72
CA ARG A 124 -2.81 11.75 -5.15
C ARG A 124 -1.99 12.39 -4.04
N GLY A 125 -1.28 11.55 -3.28
CA GLY A 125 -0.39 12.00 -2.21
C GLY A 125 -1.09 12.35 -0.90
N ASN A 126 -2.31 11.89 -0.64
CA ASN A 126 -2.99 12.11 0.64
C ASN A 126 -2.35 11.26 1.75
N ILE A 127 -1.24 11.76 2.30
CA ILE A 127 -0.43 11.09 3.32
C ILE A 127 -1.26 10.72 4.55
N LYS A 128 -2.16 11.60 5.00
CA LYS A 128 -2.99 11.35 6.20
C LYS A 128 -3.95 10.18 6.01
N ALA A 129 -4.61 10.10 4.87
CA ALA A 129 -5.50 8.99 4.56
C ALA A 129 -4.73 7.66 4.51
N VAL A 130 -3.58 7.63 3.82
CA VAL A 130 -2.74 6.44 3.71
C VAL A 130 -2.14 6.04 5.06
N GLN A 131 -1.71 7.00 5.88
CA GLN A 131 -1.22 6.76 7.23
C GLN A 131 -2.30 6.12 8.12
N GLY A 132 -3.52 6.63 8.08
CA GLY A 132 -4.66 6.09 8.83
C GLY A 132 -4.98 4.65 8.42
N ASP A 133 -4.98 4.36 7.13
CA ASP A 133 -5.29 3.03 6.62
C ASP A 133 -4.15 2.01 6.87
N THR A 134 -2.89 2.42 6.68
CA THR A 134 -1.73 1.55 6.87
C THR A 134 -1.28 1.43 8.32
N GLY A 135 -1.68 2.35 9.21
CA GLY A 135 -1.31 2.36 10.63
C GLY A 135 0.17 2.69 10.88
N HIS A 136 0.78 3.51 10.03
CA HIS A 136 2.12 4.01 10.29
C HIS A 136 2.08 5.09 11.37
N ALA A 137 2.88 4.91 12.42
CA ALA A 137 2.93 5.86 13.55
C ALA A 137 3.48 7.25 13.14
N GLN A 138 4.35 7.29 12.13
CA GLN A 138 4.97 8.52 11.64
C GLN A 138 4.68 8.72 10.16
N ALA A 139 4.29 9.93 9.78
CA ALA A 139 4.08 10.32 8.38
C ALA A 139 5.36 10.13 7.54
N ARG A 140 6.54 10.34 8.14
CA ARG A 140 7.84 10.13 7.51
C ARG A 140 7.99 8.74 6.90
N MET A 141 7.48 7.69 7.55
CA MET A 141 7.52 6.32 7.01
C MET A 141 6.68 6.16 5.73
N VAL A 142 5.65 6.98 5.58
CA VAL A 142 4.83 7.01 4.38
C VAL A 142 5.51 7.84 3.29
N THR A 143 6.12 8.97 3.65
CA THR A 143 6.81 9.87 2.70
C THR A 143 8.12 9.31 2.17
N GLU A 144 8.89 8.57 2.97
CA GLU A 144 10.14 7.94 2.50
C GLU A 144 9.90 6.89 1.41
N VAL A 145 8.76 6.17 1.47
CA VAL A 145 8.35 5.23 0.41
C VAL A 145 7.99 5.97 -0.89
N TYR A 146 7.51 7.23 -0.78
CA TYR A 146 7.07 8.05 -1.91
C TYR A 146 8.16 9.03 -2.41
N ALA A 147 9.33 9.07 -1.78
CA ALA A 147 10.42 9.99 -2.13
C ALA A 147 10.99 9.83 -3.56
N HIS A 148 10.57 8.83 -4.29
CA HIS A 148 10.79 8.75 -5.73
C HIS A 148 9.77 9.63 -6.46
N THR A 149 9.96 10.95 -6.38
CA THR A 149 9.16 11.91 -7.15
C THR A 149 9.35 11.63 -8.64
N ASN A 150 8.28 11.20 -9.29
CA ASN A 150 8.26 11.04 -10.73
C ASN A 150 8.37 12.44 -11.38
N ASN A 151 9.36 12.63 -12.25
CA ASN A 151 9.55 13.90 -12.96
C ASN A 151 8.32 14.28 -13.80
N GLU A 152 7.56 13.30 -14.30
CA GLU A 152 6.31 13.51 -15.02
C GLU A 152 5.24 14.18 -14.13
N GLU A 153 5.10 13.72 -12.87
CA GLU A 153 4.16 14.35 -11.93
C GLU A 153 4.55 15.78 -11.58
N ARG A 154 5.87 16.06 -11.50
CA ARG A 154 6.38 17.44 -11.29
C ARG A 154 6.09 18.34 -12.48
N LEU A 155 6.25 17.82 -13.71
CA LEU A 155 5.92 18.54 -14.93
C LEU A 155 4.42 18.83 -15.01
N LEU A 156 3.59 17.82 -14.73
CA LEU A 156 2.14 17.98 -14.71
C LEU A 156 1.68 18.99 -13.65
N LEU A 157 2.34 19.02 -12.49
CA LEU A 157 2.05 20.01 -11.46
C LEU A 157 2.38 21.44 -11.94
N ALA A 158 3.52 21.62 -12.60
CA ALA A 158 3.90 22.91 -13.18
C ALA A 158 2.88 23.37 -14.23
N GLN A 159 2.45 22.48 -15.12
CA GLN A 159 1.41 22.78 -16.11
C GLN A 159 0.08 23.18 -15.46
N LYS A 160 -0.35 22.48 -14.42
CA LYS A 160 -1.59 22.84 -13.69
C LYS A 160 -1.49 24.17 -12.95
N VAL A 161 -0.32 24.53 -12.45
CA VAL A 161 -0.07 25.86 -11.87
C VAL A 161 -0.20 26.91 -12.94
N ASP A 162 0.40 26.67 -14.10
CA ASP A 162 0.34 27.56 -15.24
C ASP A 162 -1.12 27.77 -15.71
N GLU A 163 -1.84 26.68 -15.93
CA GLU A 163 -3.26 26.68 -16.27
C GLU A 163 -4.14 27.43 -15.25
N LYS A 164 -3.86 27.30 -13.97
CA LYS A 164 -4.72 27.86 -12.92
C LYS A 164 -4.43 29.31 -12.61
N PHE A 165 -3.17 29.74 -12.73
CA PHE A 165 -2.75 31.07 -12.25
C PHE A 165 -2.27 32.00 -13.37
N PHE A 166 -1.89 31.46 -14.53
CA PHE A 166 -1.28 32.24 -15.60
C PHE A 166 -2.08 32.25 -16.90
N GLN A 167 -3.25 31.63 -16.98
CA GLN A 167 -4.16 31.70 -18.13
C GLN A 167 -4.89 33.05 -18.25
N ALA A 168 -4.86 33.90 -17.24
CA ALA A 168 -5.33 35.25 -17.38
C ALA A 168 -4.28 36.05 -18.17
N PRO A 169 -4.66 36.82 -19.21
CA PRO A 169 -3.72 37.68 -19.92
C PRO A 169 -3.04 38.61 -18.93
N ILE A 170 -1.71 38.54 -18.84
CA ILE A 170 -0.90 39.42 -17.99
C ILE A 170 -1.21 40.83 -18.46
N PRO A 171 -1.76 41.74 -17.61
CA PRO A 171 -1.98 43.12 -18.01
C PRO A 171 -0.64 43.73 -18.43
N GLY A 172 -0.48 44.08 -19.73
CA GLY A 172 0.77 44.57 -20.26
C GLY A 172 1.65 43.56 -21.01
N ALA A 173 1.33 42.26 -21.01
CA ALA A 173 1.94 41.33 -21.95
C ALA A 173 1.53 41.75 -23.38
N LEU A 174 2.51 41.89 -24.25
CA LEU A 174 2.28 42.10 -25.69
C LEU A 174 1.48 40.89 -26.20
N VAL A 175 0.15 41.03 -26.23
CA VAL A 175 -0.70 40.06 -26.94
C VAL A 175 -0.26 40.19 -28.41
N PRO A 176 0.20 39.10 -29.05
CA PRO A 176 0.56 39.16 -30.44
C PRO A 176 -0.63 39.71 -31.22
N THR A 177 -0.51 40.89 -31.80
CA THR A 177 -1.51 41.43 -32.71
C THR A 177 -1.74 40.43 -33.83
N GLY A 178 -2.93 40.42 -34.44
CA GLY A 178 -3.27 39.44 -35.48
C GLY A 178 -2.24 39.33 -36.60
N GLU A 179 -1.43 40.38 -36.82
CA GLU A 179 -0.28 40.34 -37.71
C GLU A 179 0.90 39.54 -37.16
N MET A 180 1.19 39.64 -35.87
CA MET A 180 2.26 38.89 -35.20
C MET A 180 1.91 37.39 -35.12
N GLN A 181 0.64 37.05 -34.97
CA GLN A 181 0.18 35.66 -35.05
C GLN A 181 0.36 35.07 -36.44
N LYS A 182 0.07 35.84 -37.52
CA LYS A 182 0.33 35.42 -38.87
C LYS A 182 1.82 35.23 -39.17
N VAL A 183 2.68 36.11 -38.65
CA VAL A 183 4.13 35.96 -38.76
C VAL A 183 4.64 34.73 -38.03
N LEU A 184 4.17 34.44 -36.80
CA LEU A 184 4.52 33.26 -36.04
C LEU A 184 4.04 31.97 -36.72
N GLN A 185 2.87 31.99 -37.35
CA GLN A 185 2.34 30.87 -38.12
C GLN A 185 3.18 30.58 -39.37
N VAL A 186 3.57 31.63 -40.10
CA VAL A 186 4.45 31.49 -41.29
C VAL A 186 5.83 31.01 -40.91
N LEU A 187 6.37 31.44 -39.77
CA LEU A 187 7.66 30.95 -39.24
C LEU A 187 7.58 29.49 -38.77
N ALA A 188 6.46 29.08 -38.21
CA ALA A 188 6.23 27.68 -37.83
C ALA A 188 6.11 26.74 -39.05
N GLU A 189 5.51 27.23 -40.15
CA GLU A 189 5.35 26.47 -41.39
C GLU A 189 6.65 26.41 -42.22
N ARG A 190 7.63 27.32 -41.98
CA ARG A 190 8.90 27.40 -42.73
C ARG A 190 10.10 27.55 -41.79
N PRO A 191 10.57 26.44 -41.17
CA PRO A 191 11.68 26.46 -40.20
C PRO A 191 13.01 26.97 -40.78
N GLU A 192 13.20 26.94 -42.07
CA GLU A 192 14.36 27.51 -42.77
C GLU A 192 14.41 29.05 -42.64
N MET A 193 13.28 29.73 -42.58
CA MET A 193 13.23 31.20 -42.38
C MET A 193 13.73 31.62 -41.00
N VAL A 194 13.50 30.77 -39.99
CA VAL A 194 14.00 31.00 -38.62
C VAL A 194 15.52 30.94 -38.57
N LYS A 195 16.13 30.02 -39.32
CA LYS A 195 17.60 29.92 -39.42
C LYS A 195 18.23 31.12 -40.13
N LEU A 196 17.56 31.66 -41.15
CA LEU A 196 18.01 32.85 -41.85
C LEU A 196 17.96 34.12 -40.99
N LEU A 197 16.88 34.30 -40.18
CA LEU A 197 16.73 35.39 -39.26
C LEU A 197 17.70 35.33 -38.06
N ALA A 198 18.09 34.14 -37.63
CA ALA A 198 19.06 33.95 -36.55
C ALA A 198 20.54 34.12 -37.02
N ALA A 199 20.77 34.18 -38.33
CA ALA A 199 22.10 34.37 -38.94
C ALA A 199 22.38 35.83 -39.37
N MET A 200 21.40 36.71 -39.22
CA MET A 200 21.53 38.17 -39.40
C MET A 200 21.83 38.87 -38.06
#